data_079f1081d4f11bed02bb4cbd1c3e1843
#
_entry.id   079f1081d4f11bed02bb4cbd1c3e1843
#
_cell.length_a   1.000
_cell.length_b   1.000
_cell.length_c   1.000
_cell.angle_alpha   90.00
_cell.angle_beta   90.00
_cell.angle_gamma   90.00
#
_symmetry.space_group_name_H-M   'P 1'
#
loop_
_entity.id
_entity.type
_entity.pdbx_description
1 polymer ?
#
loop_
_entity_poly.entity_id
_entity_poly.type
_entity_poly.pdbx_seq_one_letter_code
_entity_poly.pdbx_strand_id
1 'polypeptide(L)'
;MKCDLCGKNEAAVFQAHSGLKLCRSCFIANVRKRVETEANRLGLNRAKRILLAVSGGKDSYVLADTLSSVLNGVELVAYNITEGIHGYNRAEHVAALEGFLKERGIELVRGSFKDQVGYTLDEMVKASREKGLKVSACTFCGGFRRKLINDVAREVNADFVATGHNLDDEVQTYLINFLRGDTLRLVREGEKPVRLSPLFVPRVKPLRRIYEWETAMYAYFTGYKFQEVECPYIVEAPTLRAKVRELLYRLENSSPGALLRLLEFFDSLAEERRKEFKEKTELPRCKICGEPTSYGREICKNCELLLSSGLYPKYAHQNLPMS
;
A
#
# COMPACT_ATOMS: atom_id res chain seq x y z
N MET A 1 29.12 -11.13 19.13
CA MET A 1 28.05 -11.74 19.97
C MET A 1 27.35 -12.82 19.19
N LYS A 2 27.01 -13.95 19.82
CA LYS A 2 26.28 -15.04 19.14
C LYS A 2 24.80 -14.67 18.95
N CYS A 3 24.20 -15.23 17.89
CA CYS A 3 22.78 -15.09 17.57
C CYS A 3 21.91 -15.77 18.64
N ASP A 4 20.92 -15.04 19.17
CA ASP A 4 20.05 -15.55 20.26
C ASP A 4 19.15 -16.72 19.81
N LEU A 5 18.83 -16.84 18.51
CA LEU A 5 18.01 -17.94 18.02
C LEU A 5 18.77 -19.20 17.66
N CYS A 6 19.93 -19.12 17.01
CA CYS A 6 20.64 -20.31 16.59
C CYS A 6 21.88 -20.63 17.43
N GLY A 7 22.40 -19.71 18.23
CA GLY A 7 23.62 -19.87 19.03
C GLY A 7 24.92 -20.08 18.24
N LYS A 8 24.83 -20.24 16.91
CA LYS A 8 25.95 -20.65 16.04
C LYS A 8 26.67 -19.46 15.41
N ASN A 9 25.92 -18.64 14.67
CA ASN A 9 26.45 -17.54 13.88
C ASN A 9 26.61 -16.26 14.71
N GLU A 10 27.43 -15.33 14.24
CA GLU A 10 27.50 -14.01 14.83
C GLU A 10 26.24 -13.21 14.53
N ALA A 11 25.79 -12.43 15.52
CA ALA A 11 24.67 -11.52 15.37
C ALA A 11 25.07 -10.36 14.42
N ALA A 12 24.21 -10.07 13.48
CA ALA A 12 24.34 -8.97 12.50
C ALA A 12 23.34 -7.84 12.75
N VAL A 13 22.26 -8.11 13.51
CA VAL A 13 21.18 -7.15 13.77
C VAL A 13 20.77 -7.24 15.24
N PHE A 14 20.48 -6.10 15.85
CA PHE A 14 19.80 -5.98 17.14
C PHE A 14 18.39 -5.44 16.93
N GLN A 15 17.37 -6.23 17.27
CA GLN A 15 15.97 -5.83 17.25
C GLN A 15 15.59 -5.24 18.61
N ALA A 16 15.68 -3.92 18.75
CA ALA A 16 15.45 -3.25 20.02
C ALA A 16 14.06 -3.51 20.64
N HIS A 17 13.02 -3.61 19.78
CA HIS A 17 11.64 -3.89 20.21
C HIS A 17 11.42 -5.28 20.82
N SER A 18 12.29 -6.24 20.51
CA SER A 18 12.24 -7.62 21.04
C SER A 18 13.44 -7.98 21.93
N GLY A 19 14.48 -7.15 21.93
CA GLY A 19 15.75 -7.41 22.60
C GLY A 19 16.64 -8.46 21.93
N LEU A 20 16.23 -9.02 20.76
CA LEU A 20 16.93 -10.12 20.11
C LEU A 20 18.12 -9.64 19.28
N LYS A 21 19.23 -10.36 19.39
CA LYS A 21 20.42 -10.23 18.53
C LYS A 21 20.43 -11.37 17.53
N LEU A 22 20.24 -11.06 16.26
CA LEU A 22 20.01 -12.06 15.21
C LEU A 22 21.12 -12.06 14.16
N CYS A 23 21.55 -13.26 13.72
CA CYS A 23 22.33 -13.36 12.50
C CYS A 23 21.44 -13.16 11.27
N ARG A 24 22.05 -12.95 10.08
CA ARG A 24 21.34 -12.68 8.82
C ARG A 24 20.22 -13.70 8.54
N SER A 25 20.52 -14.99 8.61
CA SER A 25 19.53 -16.04 8.31
C SER A 25 18.41 -16.11 9.33
N CYS A 26 18.71 -15.97 10.62
CA CYS A 26 17.70 -15.95 11.67
C CYS A 26 16.83 -14.70 11.63
N PHE A 27 17.37 -13.54 11.23
CA PHE A 27 16.61 -12.32 11.01
C PHE A 27 15.61 -12.48 9.87
N ILE A 28 16.04 -12.99 8.70
CA ILE A 28 15.15 -13.28 7.57
C ILE A 28 14.03 -14.24 7.98
N ALA A 29 14.38 -15.34 8.67
CA ALA A 29 13.39 -16.31 9.15
C ALA A 29 12.40 -15.70 10.17
N ASN A 30 12.87 -14.81 11.05
CA ASN A 30 12.02 -14.11 12.01
C ASN A 30 11.01 -13.19 11.32
N VAL A 31 11.45 -12.40 10.33
CA VAL A 31 10.55 -11.55 9.55
C VAL A 31 9.52 -12.39 8.81
N ARG A 32 9.93 -13.47 8.11
CA ARG A 32 9.01 -14.38 7.41
C ARG A 32 7.98 -14.98 8.36
N LYS A 33 8.40 -15.43 9.54
CA LYS A 33 7.49 -16.00 10.55
C LYS A 33 6.45 -14.99 11.04
N ARG A 34 6.84 -13.74 11.24
CA ARG A 34 5.92 -12.67 11.63
C ARG A 34 4.93 -12.33 10.51
N VAL A 35 5.40 -12.32 9.25
CA VAL A 35 4.52 -12.13 8.08
C VAL A 35 3.57 -13.31 7.92
N GLU A 36 4.03 -14.56 8.10
CA GLU A 36 3.19 -15.76 8.10
C GLU A 36 2.07 -15.66 9.15
N THR A 37 2.43 -15.26 10.38
CA THR A 37 1.46 -15.07 11.45
C THR A 37 0.40 -14.03 11.07
N GLU A 38 0.82 -12.90 10.51
CA GLU A 38 -0.11 -11.86 10.06
C GLU A 38 -0.96 -12.30 8.86
N ALA A 39 -0.37 -12.99 7.88
CA ALA A 39 -1.10 -13.55 6.73
C ALA A 39 -2.19 -14.54 7.16
N ASN A 40 -1.90 -15.41 8.13
CA ASN A 40 -2.87 -16.34 8.71
C ASN A 40 -3.99 -15.60 9.45
N ARG A 41 -3.66 -14.56 10.22
CA ARG A 41 -4.62 -13.71 10.93
C ARG A 41 -5.57 -12.97 9.98
N LEU A 42 -5.06 -12.54 8.84
CA LEU A 42 -5.83 -11.93 7.75
C LEU A 42 -6.60 -12.93 6.90
N GLY A 43 -6.41 -14.23 7.10
CA GLY A 43 -7.07 -15.30 6.34
C GLY A 43 -6.52 -15.53 4.93
N LEU A 44 -5.30 -15.03 4.63
CA LEU A 44 -4.71 -15.11 3.30
C LEU A 44 -4.38 -16.54 2.86
N ASN A 45 -4.11 -17.43 3.81
CA ASN A 45 -3.87 -18.86 3.57
C ASN A 45 -5.12 -19.60 3.05
N ARG A 46 -6.30 -19.00 3.05
CA ARG A 46 -7.56 -19.56 2.53
C ARG A 46 -7.99 -18.92 1.21
N ALA A 47 -7.26 -17.92 0.75
CA ALA A 47 -7.52 -17.27 -0.54
C ALA A 47 -7.18 -18.22 -1.69
N LYS A 48 -7.88 -18.07 -2.81
CA LYS A 48 -7.52 -18.72 -4.07
C LYS A 48 -6.47 -17.89 -4.80
N ARG A 49 -6.69 -16.56 -4.86
CA ARG A 49 -5.82 -15.63 -5.57
C ARG A 49 -5.66 -14.32 -4.82
N ILE A 50 -4.43 -13.79 -4.77
CA ILE A 50 -4.11 -12.50 -4.15
C ILE A 50 -3.39 -11.64 -5.17
N LEU A 51 -3.86 -10.39 -5.35
CA LEU A 51 -3.16 -9.38 -6.14
C LEU A 51 -2.16 -8.64 -5.26
N LEU A 52 -0.88 -8.67 -5.62
CA LEU A 52 0.20 -7.92 -4.98
C LEU A 52 0.35 -6.56 -5.70
N ALA A 53 0.03 -5.46 -5.03
CA ALA A 53 0.29 -4.14 -5.57
C ALA A 53 1.77 -3.76 -5.34
N VAL A 54 2.59 -3.83 -6.39
CA VAL A 54 4.05 -3.68 -6.32
C VAL A 54 4.52 -2.43 -7.03
N SER A 55 5.28 -1.58 -6.34
CA SER A 55 5.85 -0.35 -6.89
C SER A 55 7.29 -0.49 -7.39
N GLY A 56 7.96 -1.60 -7.07
CA GLY A 56 9.41 -1.79 -7.32
C GLY A 56 10.30 -1.24 -6.20
N GLY A 57 9.75 -0.65 -5.14
CA GLY A 57 10.49 -0.29 -3.93
C GLY A 57 10.76 -1.49 -3.01
N LYS A 58 11.64 -1.33 -2.02
CA LYS A 58 12.06 -2.39 -1.09
C LYS A 58 10.90 -3.20 -0.49
N ASP A 59 9.84 -2.51 -0.05
CA ASP A 59 8.69 -3.15 0.61
C ASP A 59 7.89 -4.04 -0.36
N SER A 60 7.87 -3.72 -1.66
CA SER A 60 7.26 -4.57 -2.70
C SER A 60 8.00 -5.88 -2.86
N TYR A 61 9.35 -5.85 -2.84
CA TYR A 61 10.17 -7.06 -2.89
C TYR A 61 9.98 -7.92 -1.65
N VAL A 62 10.01 -7.30 -0.47
CA VAL A 62 9.79 -8.02 0.82
C VAL A 62 8.40 -8.62 0.88
N LEU A 63 7.37 -7.90 0.43
CA LEU A 63 5.99 -8.40 0.37
C LEU A 63 5.91 -9.65 -0.53
N ALA A 64 6.41 -9.57 -1.76
CA ALA A 64 6.33 -10.66 -2.71
C ALA A 64 7.16 -11.88 -2.27
N ASP A 65 8.38 -11.67 -1.76
CA ASP A 65 9.24 -12.75 -1.27
C ASP A 65 8.65 -13.45 -0.04
N THR A 66 8.19 -12.69 0.93
CA THR A 66 7.63 -13.27 2.15
C THR A 66 6.34 -14.03 1.86
N LEU A 67 5.38 -13.45 1.12
CA LEU A 67 4.12 -14.11 0.82
C LEU A 67 4.31 -15.35 -0.06
N SER A 68 5.18 -15.31 -1.07
CA SER A 68 5.49 -16.50 -1.89
C SER A 68 6.15 -17.62 -1.10
N SER A 69 6.86 -17.29 -0.02
CA SER A 69 7.53 -18.30 0.82
C SER A 69 6.64 -18.88 1.92
N VAL A 70 5.55 -18.20 2.32
CA VAL A 70 4.71 -18.65 3.45
C VAL A 70 3.30 -19.10 3.04
N LEU A 71 2.82 -18.70 1.85
CA LEU A 71 1.50 -19.09 1.36
C LEU A 71 1.62 -20.28 0.39
N ASN A 72 1.13 -21.43 0.82
CA ASN A 72 1.10 -22.63 -0.01
C ASN A 72 -0.27 -22.80 -0.68
N GLY A 73 -0.30 -23.06 -1.99
CA GLY A 73 -1.54 -23.29 -2.74
C GLY A 73 -2.37 -22.03 -3.01
N VAL A 74 -1.82 -20.86 -2.78
CA VAL A 74 -2.44 -19.55 -3.09
C VAL A 74 -1.76 -18.98 -4.34
N GLU A 75 -2.55 -18.62 -5.34
CA GLU A 75 -2.03 -17.98 -6.55
C GLU A 75 -1.73 -16.50 -6.26
N LEU A 76 -0.51 -16.07 -6.55
CA LEU A 76 -0.07 -14.70 -6.43
C LEU A 76 0.07 -14.08 -7.82
N VAL A 77 -0.59 -12.94 -8.03
CA VAL A 77 -0.45 -12.11 -9.24
C VAL A 77 0.04 -10.74 -8.81
N ALA A 78 1.08 -10.22 -9.44
CA ALA A 78 1.60 -8.89 -9.15
C ALA A 78 1.04 -7.85 -10.13
N TYR A 79 0.77 -6.65 -9.65
CA TYR A 79 0.38 -5.52 -10.48
C TYR A 79 1.29 -4.33 -10.23
N ASN A 80 1.96 -3.87 -11.30
CA ASN A 80 2.80 -2.67 -11.30
C ASN A 80 2.16 -1.57 -12.14
N ILE A 81 2.15 -0.34 -11.63
CA ILE A 81 1.59 0.84 -12.30
C ILE A 81 2.70 1.83 -12.60
N THR A 82 2.77 2.24 -13.87
CA THR A 82 3.56 3.39 -14.30
C THR A 82 2.71 4.64 -14.29
N GLU A 83 3.02 5.57 -13.39
CA GLU A 83 2.27 6.82 -13.24
C GLU A 83 2.60 7.86 -14.32
N GLY A 84 3.74 7.71 -15.00
CA GLY A 84 4.24 8.67 -15.97
C GLY A 84 4.79 9.93 -15.29
N ILE A 85 5.66 9.73 -14.30
CA ILE A 85 6.43 10.77 -13.61
C ILE A 85 7.82 10.80 -14.24
N HIS A 86 8.22 11.95 -14.77
CA HIS A 86 9.54 12.12 -15.39
C HIS A 86 10.68 11.79 -14.43
N GLY A 87 11.61 10.94 -14.86
CA GLY A 87 12.78 10.53 -14.08
C GLY A 87 12.52 9.53 -12.95
N TYR A 88 11.25 9.17 -12.69
CA TYR A 88 10.89 8.26 -11.59
C TYR A 88 10.60 6.82 -12.06
N ASN A 89 9.75 6.65 -13.06
CA ASN A 89 9.37 5.31 -13.56
C ASN A 89 10.43 4.81 -14.58
N ARG A 90 11.49 4.18 -14.08
CA ARG A 90 12.60 3.69 -14.94
C ARG A 90 12.36 2.26 -15.40
N ALA A 91 12.56 2.01 -16.70
CA ALA A 91 12.34 0.68 -17.30
C ALA A 91 13.20 -0.42 -16.67
N GLU A 92 14.44 -0.09 -16.28
CA GLU A 92 15.38 -1.00 -15.62
C GLU A 92 14.87 -1.53 -14.28
N HIS A 93 14.19 -0.70 -13.50
CA HIS A 93 13.61 -1.13 -12.22
C HIS A 93 12.40 -2.04 -12.42
N VAL A 94 11.60 -1.77 -13.44
CA VAL A 94 10.46 -2.64 -13.79
C VAL A 94 10.96 -3.99 -14.30
N ALA A 95 12.01 -4.02 -15.14
CA ALA A 95 12.62 -5.26 -15.62
C ALA A 95 13.24 -6.10 -14.49
N ALA A 96 13.93 -5.44 -13.53
CA ALA A 96 14.47 -6.12 -12.35
C ALA A 96 13.37 -6.74 -11.48
N LEU A 97 12.26 -6.00 -11.26
CA LEU A 97 11.10 -6.50 -10.54
C LEU A 97 10.47 -7.70 -11.25
N GLU A 98 10.33 -7.64 -12.58
CA GLU A 98 9.75 -8.73 -13.37
C GLU A 98 10.58 -10.00 -13.28
N GLY A 99 11.92 -9.90 -13.41
CA GLY A 99 12.83 -11.03 -13.23
C GLY A 99 12.69 -11.66 -11.84
N PHE A 100 12.68 -10.83 -10.80
CA PHE A 100 12.49 -11.26 -9.42
C PHE A 100 11.16 -11.99 -9.18
N LEU A 101 10.04 -11.49 -9.74
CA LEU A 101 8.72 -12.10 -9.61
C LEU A 101 8.64 -13.42 -10.39
N LYS A 102 9.21 -13.46 -11.60
CA LYS A 102 9.26 -14.66 -12.43
C LYS A 102 10.00 -15.83 -11.75
N GLU A 103 11.11 -15.55 -11.06
CA GLU A 103 11.83 -16.56 -10.26
C GLU A 103 10.97 -17.19 -9.16
N ARG A 104 9.90 -16.50 -8.73
CA ARG A 104 8.96 -16.95 -7.70
C ARG A 104 7.64 -17.49 -8.25
N GLY A 105 7.55 -17.62 -9.57
CA GLY A 105 6.32 -18.07 -10.23
C GLY A 105 5.16 -17.06 -10.12
N ILE A 106 5.46 -15.78 -9.90
CA ILE A 106 4.46 -14.70 -9.78
C ILE A 106 4.34 -13.99 -11.14
N GLU A 107 3.16 -14.03 -11.73
CA GLU A 107 2.86 -13.28 -12.96
C GLU A 107 2.82 -11.77 -12.67
N LEU A 108 3.41 -10.97 -13.57
CA LEU A 108 3.38 -9.51 -13.49
C LEU A 108 2.42 -8.93 -14.54
N VAL A 109 1.32 -8.35 -14.08
CA VAL A 109 0.44 -7.49 -14.87
C VAL A 109 0.97 -6.06 -14.81
N ARG A 110 1.08 -5.39 -15.96
CA ARG A 110 1.54 -4.00 -16.05
C ARG A 110 0.40 -3.08 -16.46
N GLY A 111 0.35 -1.90 -15.87
CA GLY A 111 -0.56 -0.85 -16.26
C GLY A 111 0.09 0.52 -16.22
N SER A 112 -0.54 1.50 -16.86
CA SER A 112 -0.12 2.88 -16.78
C SER A 112 -1.31 3.83 -16.61
N PHE A 113 -1.07 4.98 -16.02
CA PHE A 113 -2.07 6.05 -15.98
C PHE A 113 -2.42 6.50 -17.40
N LYS A 114 -1.42 6.59 -18.29
CA LYS A 114 -1.66 7.03 -19.68
C LYS A 114 -2.62 6.11 -20.42
N ASP A 115 -2.45 4.81 -20.31
CA ASP A 115 -3.26 3.84 -21.03
C ASP A 115 -4.68 3.70 -20.45
N GLN A 116 -4.79 3.69 -19.12
CA GLN A 116 -6.04 3.38 -18.42
C GLN A 116 -6.86 4.63 -18.06
N VAL A 117 -6.23 5.79 -17.86
CA VAL A 117 -6.90 7.05 -17.51
C VAL A 117 -6.92 8.02 -18.70
N GLY A 118 -5.90 7.96 -19.58
CA GLY A 118 -5.70 8.84 -20.72
C GLY A 118 -4.60 9.88 -20.54
N TYR A 119 -4.10 10.04 -19.30
CA TYR A 119 -3.11 11.06 -18.94
C TYR A 119 -2.06 10.49 -17.99
N THR A 120 -0.82 10.97 -18.11
CA THR A 120 0.22 10.74 -17.11
C THR A 120 -0.04 11.58 -15.86
N LEU A 121 0.62 11.26 -14.73
CA LEU A 121 0.53 12.09 -13.53
C LEU A 121 1.04 13.52 -13.80
N ASP A 122 2.14 13.65 -14.54
CA ASP A 122 2.71 14.96 -14.89
C ASP A 122 1.73 15.81 -15.71
N GLU A 123 1.05 15.21 -16.68
CA GLU A 123 0.00 15.89 -17.47
C GLU A 123 -1.18 16.34 -16.59
N MET A 124 -1.64 15.49 -15.65
CA MET A 124 -2.73 15.85 -14.72
C MET A 124 -2.34 17.00 -13.78
N VAL A 125 -1.13 16.95 -13.22
CA VAL A 125 -0.62 17.99 -12.32
C VAL A 125 -0.46 19.31 -13.08
N LYS A 126 0.10 19.28 -14.30
CA LYS A 126 0.24 20.46 -15.15
C LYS A 126 -1.12 21.11 -15.45
N ALA A 127 -2.08 20.34 -15.93
CA ALA A 127 -3.42 20.81 -16.24
C ALA A 127 -4.13 21.41 -15.00
N SER A 128 -3.98 20.75 -13.84
CA SER A 128 -4.51 21.25 -12.56
C SER A 128 -3.91 22.60 -12.16
N ARG A 129 -2.60 22.78 -12.31
CA ARG A 129 -1.87 24.03 -12.01
C ARG A 129 -2.31 25.17 -12.96
N GLU A 130 -2.46 24.87 -14.25
CA GLU A 130 -2.96 25.82 -15.28
C GLU A 130 -4.38 26.32 -14.99
N LYS A 131 -5.22 25.49 -14.35
CA LYS A 131 -6.55 25.87 -13.87
C LYS A 131 -6.54 26.55 -12.48
N GLY A 132 -5.37 26.81 -11.90
CA GLY A 132 -5.24 27.44 -10.58
C GLY A 132 -5.70 26.55 -9.41
N LEU A 133 -5.82 25.23 -9.60
CA LEU A 133 -6.27 24.34 -8.54
C LEU A 133 -5.14 24.03 -7.56
N LYS A 134 -5.43 24.17 -6.27
CA LYS A 134 -4.49 23.86 -5.17
C LYS A 134 -4.59 22.37 -4.78
N VAL A 135 -4.31 21.47 -5.73
CA VAL A 135 -4.37 20.02 -5.51
C VAL A 135 -2.96 19.44 -5.60
N SER A 136 -2.56 18.64 -4.60
CA SER A 136 -1.25 17.99 -4.63
C SER A 136 -1.22 16.85 -5.64
N ALA A 137 -0.05 16.58 -6.24
CA ALA A 137 0.20 15.43 -7.10
C ALA A 137 -0.16 14.10 -6.41
N CYS A 138 0.12 13.98 -5.10
CA CYS A 138 -0.22 12.79 -4.31
C CYS A 138 -1.74 12.52 -4.23
N THR A 139 -2.58 13.54 -4.35
CA THR A 139 -4.04 13.37 -4.37
C THR A 139 -4.49 12.66 -5.65
N PHE A 140 -3.99 13.08 -6.81
CA PHE A 140 -4.21 12.39 -8.08
C PHE A 140 -3.63 10.98 -8.03
N CYS A 141 -2.34 10.87 -7.74
CA CYS A 141 -1.60 9.61 -7.72
C CYS A 141 -2.30 8.56 -6.84
N GLY A 142 -2.58 8.90 -5.58
CA GLY A 142 -3.22 7.98 -4.64
C GLY A 142 -4.65 7.62 -5.03
N GLY A 143 -5.39 8.53 -5.65
CA GLY A 143 -6.74 8.29 -6.15
C GLY A 143 -6.76 7.27 -7.29
N PHE A 144 -5.97 7.52 -8.33
CA PHE A 144 -5.90 6.66 -9.51
C PHE A 144 -5.22 5.32 -9.24
N ARG A 145 -4.14 5.27 -8.45
CA ARG A 145 -3.56 3.99 -8.02
C ARG A 145 -4.61 3.09 -7.36
N ARG A 146 -5.39 3.63 -6.42
CA ARG A 146 -6.43 2.83 -5.74
C ARG A 146 -7.51 2.33 -6.68
N LYS A 147 -7.92 3.15 -7.66
CA LYS A 147 -8.87 2.73 -8.69
C LYS A 147 -8.29 1.60 -9.52
N LEU A 148 -7.15 1.80 -10.16
CA LEU A 148 -6.57 0.86 -11.11
C LEU A 148 -6.17 -0.47 -10.45
N ILE A 149 -5.66 -0.44 -9.22
CA ILE A 149 -5.39 -1.66 -8.45
C ILE A 149 -6.69 -2.44 -8.21
N ASN A 150 -7.78 -1.74 -7.88
CA ASN A 150 -9.06 -2.40 -7.64
C ASN A 150 -9.68 -2.95 -8.93
N ASP A 151 -9.52 -2.25 -10.05
CA ASP A 151 -10.00 -2.70 -11.36
C ASP A 151 -9.31 -4.01 -11.77
N VAL A 152 -7.97 -4.03 -11.74
CA VAL A 152 -7.19 -5.24 -12.07
C VAL A 152 -7.47 -6.37 -11.08
N ALA A 153 -7.64 -6.07 -9.78
CA ALA A 153 -8.00 -7.09 -8.80
C ALA A 153 -9.34 -7.78 -9.13
N ARG A 154 -10.31 -7.04 -9.64
CA ARG A 154 -11.58 -7.62 -10.13
C ARG A 154 -11.38 -8.44 -11.41
N GLU A 155 -10.61 -7.91 -12.38
CA GLU A 155 -10.31 -8.57 -13.65
C GLU A 155 -9.65 -9.93 -13.45
N VAL A 156 -8.69 -10.02 -12.53
CA VAL A 156 -8.01 -11.29 -12.21
C VAL A 156 -8.78 -12.13 -11.16
N ASN A 157 -9.96 -11.71 -10.72
CA ASN A 157 -10.75 -12.38 -9.68
C ASN A 157 -9.96 -12.61 -8.38
N ALA A 158 -9.24 -11.61 -7.91
CA ALA A 158 -8.49 -11.70 -6.67
C ALA A 158 -9.42 -11.63 -5.44
N ASP A 159 -9.20 -12.48 -4.46
CA ASP A 159 -9.90 -12.47 -3.17
C ASP A 159 -9.45 -11.29 -2.31
N PHE A 160 -8.17 -10.93 -2.41
CA PHE A 160 -7.53 -9.84 -1.69
C PHE A 160 -6.56 -9.06 -2.56
N VAL A 161 -6.36 -7.79 -2.20
CA VAL A 161 -5.23 -6.97 -2.64
C VAL A 161 -4.25 -6.82 -1.49
N ALA A 162 -3.03 -7.32 -1.63
CA ALA A 162 -1.97 -7.11 -0.65
C ALA A 162 -1.07 -5.93 -1.05
N THR A 163 -0.78 -5.06 -0.09
CA THR A 163 0.10 -3.90 -0.26
C THR A 163 1.28 -3.95 0.70
N GLY A 164 2.44 -3.42 0.28
CA GLY A 164 3.67 -3.40 1.06
C GLY A 164 3.73 -2.34 2.18
N HIS A 165 2.59 -1.85 2.68
CA HIS A 165 2.61 -0.92 3.82
C HIS A 165 3.14 -1.63 5.07
N ASN A 166 4.14 -1.02 5.69
CA ASN A 166 4.82 -1.52 6.87
C ASN A 166 4.26 -0.86 8.16
N LEU A 167 4.85 -1.17 9.32
CA LEU A 167 4.40 -0.67 10.61
C LEU A 167 4.44 0.86 10.69
N ASP A 168 5.51 1.46 10.19
CA ASP A 168 5.71 2.91 10.21
C ASP A 168 4.63 3.63 9.38
N ASP A 169 4.27 3.08 8.21
CA ASP A 169 3.19 3.60 7.37
C ASP A 169 1.82 3.55 8.07
N GLU A 170 1.55 2.45 8.75
CA GLU A 170 0.29 2.24 9.46
C GLU A 170 0.13 3.24 10.60
N VAL A 171 1.13 3.30 11.50
CA VAL A 171 1.07 4.20 12.65
C VAL A 171 1.03 5.68 12.22
N GLN A 172 1.81 6.05 11.18
CA GLN A 172 1.73 7.39 10.59
C GLN A 172 0.30 7.70 10.09
N THR A 173 -0.33 6.76 9.40
CA THR A 173 -1.67 6.94 8.85
C THR A 173 -2.72 7.08 9.95
N TYR A 174 -2.66 6.24 10.97
CA TYR A 174 -3.52 6.33 12.14
C TYR A 174 -3.37 7.67 12.86
N LEU A 175 -2.13 8.06 13.16
CA LEU A 175 -1.87 9.32 13.86
C LEU A 175 -2.32 10.54 13.06
N ILE A 176 -2.11 10.55 11.74
CA ILE A 176 -2.59 11.64 10.86
C ILE A 176 -4.12 11.71 10.86
N ASN A 177 -4.82 10.58 10.78
CA ASN A 177 -6.29 10.55 10.80
C ASN A 177 -6.82 10.99 12.17
N PHE A 178 -6.17 10.58 13.26
CA PHE A 178 -6.48 11.00 14.61
C PHE A 178 -6.31 12.53 14.79
N LEU A 179 -5.17 13.08 14.38
CA LEU A 179 -4.88 14.52 14.45
C LEU A 179 -5.85 15.37 13.61
N ARG A 180 -6.45 14.79 12.58
CA ARG A 180 -7.48 15.45 11.74
C ARG A 180 -8.90 15.27 12.28
N GLY A 181 -9.11 14.51 13.33
CA GLY A 181 -10.43 14.15 13.82
C GLY A 181 -11.24 13.30 12.84
N ASP A 182 -10.58 12.62 11.88
CA ASP A 182 -11.26 11.83 10.84
C ASP A 182 -11.55 10.40 11.35
N THR A 183 -12.57 10.30 12.20
CA THR A 183 -13.00 9.03 12.80
C THR A 183 -13.37 7.99 11.76
N LEU A 184 -13.99 8.40 10.64
CA LEU A 184 -14.40 7.47 9.59
C LEU A 184 -13.20 6.80 8.91
N ARG A 185 -12.14 7.56 8.64
CA ARG A 185 -10.89 7.00 8.11
C ARG A 185 -10.18 6.12 9.13
N LEU A 186 -10.16 6.53 10.39
CA LEU A 186 -9.56 5.74 11.46
C LEU A 186 -10.21 4.35 11.54
N VAL A 187 -11.54 4.28 11.52
CA VAL A 187 -12.29 3.02 11.53
C VAL A 187 -11.99 2.13 10.31
N ARG A 188 -11.76 2.74 9.15
CA ARG A 188 -11.43 2.02 7.90
C ARG A 188 -10.02 1.44 7.86
N GLU A 189 -9.09 2.00 8.62
CA GLU A 189 -7.70 1.53 8.67
C GLU A 189 -7.51 0.28 9.55
N GLY A 190 -8.46 -0.09 10.39
CA GLY A 190 -8.36 -1.22 11.32
C GLY A 190 -7.81 -2.50 10.68
N GLU A 191 -7.38 -3.42 11.51
CA GLU A 191 -6.72 -4.66 11.12
C GLU A 191 -7.44 -5.44 10.01
N LYS A 192 -8.75 -5.65 10.18
CA LYS A 192 -9.55 -6.35 9.18
C LYS A 192 -10.11 -5.36 8.16
N PRO A 193 -10.03 -5.66 6.86
CA PRO A 193 -10.58 -4.79 5.84
C PRO A 193 -12.09 -4.63 5.99
N VAL A 194 -12.58 -3.39 5.85
CA VAL A 194 -14.03 -3.12 5.78
C VAL A 194 -14.47 -3.14 4.33
N ARG A 195 -15.41 -4.01 3.99
CA ARG A 195 -15.99 -4.07 2.64
C ARG A 195 -17.15 -3.09 2.51
N LEU A 196 -16.88 -1.90 1.99
CA LEU A 196 -17.86 -0.82 1.83
C LEU A 196 -18.71 -0.94 0.56
N SER A 197 -18.34 -1.81 -0.36
CA SER A 197 -19.06 -2.08 -1.60
C SER A 197 -18.65 -3.45 -2.14
N PRO A 198 -19.54 -4.20 -2.82
CA PRO A 198 -19.17 -5.44 -3.51
C PRO A 198 -18.14 -5.22 -4.63
N LEU A 199 -18.03 -3.98 -5.13
CA LEU A 199 -17.04 -3.60 -6.15
C LEU A 199 -15.62 -3.37 -5.59
N PHE A 200 -15.44 -3.35 -4.27
CA PHE A 200 -14.11 -3.23 -3.68
C PHE A 200 -13.56 -4.61 -3.30
N VAL A 201 -12.41 -4.95 -3.84
CA VAL A 201 -11.63 -6.09 -3.39
C VAL A 201 -10.96 -5.71 -2.06
N PRO A 202 -11.11 -6.53 -1.01
CA PRO A 202 -10.53 -6.24 0.31
C PRO A 202 -9.02 -6.03 0.24
N ARG A 203 -8.52 -4.94 0.86
CA ARG A 203 -7.09 -4.64 0.94
C ARG A 203 -6.53 -5.09 2.26
N VAL A 204 -5.38 -5.73 2.19
CA VAL A 204 -4.64 -6.26 3.34
C VAL A 204 -3.21 -5.75 3.33
N LYS A 205 -2.59 -5.73 4.49
CA LYS A 205 -1.24 -5.17 4.71
C LYS A 205 -0.40 -6.18 5.50
N PRO A 206 0.11 -7.23 4.85
CA PRO A 206 0.83 -8.32 5.55
C PRO A 206 2.11 -7.87 6.27
N LEU A 207 2.69 -6.73 5.86
CA LEU A 207 3.88 -6.15 6.50
C LEU A 207 3.56 -5.17 7.63
N ARG A 208 2.29 -4.97 7.99
CA ARG A 208 1.85 -3.93 8.94
C ARG A 208 2.46 -4.03 10.37
N ARG A 209 3.05 -5.17 10.73
CA ARG A 209 3.75 -5.40 12.01
C ARG A 209 5.27 -5.49 11.83
N ILE A 210 5.80 -5.23 10.63
CA ILE A 210 7.23 -5.20 10.32
C ILE A 210 7.66 -3.74 10.20
N TYR A 211 8.71 -3.36 10.93
CA TYR A 211 9.26 -2.01 10.87
C TYR A 211 9.84 -1.67 9.49
N GLU A 212 9.84 -0.40 9.12
CA GLU A 212 10.45 0.07 7.88
C GLU A 212 11.96 -0.29 7.80
N TRP A 213 12.68 -0.17 8.90
CA TRP A 213 14.09 -0.57 8.96
C TRP A 213 14.28 -2.09 8.81
N GLU A 214 13.32 -2.92 9.28
CA GLU A 214 13.39 -4.37 9.11
C GLU A 214 13.18 -4.76 7.64
N THR A 215 12.27 -4.10 6.92
CA THR A 215 12.14 -4.33 5.47
C THR A 215 13.39 -3.90 4.70
N ALA A 216 14.02 -2.79 5.11
CA ALA A 216 15.30 -2.34 4.53
C ALA A 216 16.42 -3.36 4.77
N MET A 217 16.59 -3.83 6.01
CA MET A 217 17.59 -4.85 6.35
C MET A 217 17.33 -6.20 5.67
N TYR A 218 16.05 -6.59 5.56
CA TYR A 218 15.67 -7.79 4.83
C TYR A 218 16.09 -7.69 3.36
N ALA A 219 15.74 -6.59 2.67
CA ALA A 219 16.11 -6.36 1.28
C ALA A 219 17.64 -6.31 1.09
N TYR A 220 18.36 -5.68 2.00
CA TYR A 220 19.83 -5.65 2.00
C TYR A 220 20.43 -7.05 2.17
N PHE A 221 19.95 -7.83 3.14
CA PHE A 221 20.46 -9.18 3.37
C PHE A 221 20.14 -10.15 2.24
N THR A 222 19.05 -9.96 1.54
CA THR A 222 18.67 -10.78 0.38
C THR A 222 19.30 -10.32 -0.93
N GLY A 223 19.89 -9.11 -0.96
CA GLY A 223 20.56 -8.55 -2.12
C GLY A 223 19.62 -8.08 -3.24
N TYR A 224 18.38 -7.69 -2.88
CA TYR A 224 17.42 -7.24 -3.88
C TYR A 224 17.80 -5.87 -4.46
N LYS A 225 17.66 -5.76 -5.78
CA LYS A 225 17.86 -4.50 -6.53
C LYS A 225 16.52 -3.79 -6.66
N PHE A 226 16.23 -2.89 -5.76
CA PHE A 226 14.99 -2.11 -5.74
C PHE A 226 15.24 -0.65 -6.14
N GLN A 227 14.16 0.05 -6.47
CA GLN A 227 14.19 1.47 -6.79
C GLN A 227 14.44 2.30 -5.52
N GLU A 228 15.51 3.08 -5.51
CA GLU A 228 15.89 3.98 -4.41
C GLU A 228 15.50 5.44 -4.65
N VAL A 229 15.13 5.79 -5.90
CA VAL A 229 14.78 7.16 -6.28
C VAL A 229 13.45 7.57 -5.64
N GLU A 230 13.47 8.66 -4.90
CA GLU A 230 12.23 9.24 -4.35
C GLU A 230 11.42 9.97 -5.43
N CYS A 231 10.09 9.98 -5.24
CA CYS A 231 9.19 10.69 -6.14
C CYS A 231 9.43 12.21 -6.06
N PRO A 232 9.69 12.92 -7.18
CA PRO A 232 9.99 14.35 -7.19
C PRO A 232 8.92 15.20 -6.47
N TYR A 233 7.65 14.80 -6.60
CA TYR A 233 6.54 15.52 -5.98
C TYR A 233 6.50 15.44 -4.45
N ILE A 234 7.18 14.48 -3.82
CA ILE A 234 7.28 14.40 -2.36
C ILE A 234 8.33 15.39 -1.84
N VAL A 235 9.39 15.62 -2.60
CA VAL A 235 10.48 16.52 -2.23
C VAL A 235 10.05 17.99 -2.28
N GLU A 236 9.13 18.36 -3.18
CA GLU A 236 8.68 19.76 -3.40
C GLU A 236 7.96 20.37 -2.19
N ALA A 237 7.31 19.57 -1.34
CA ALA A 237 6.56 20.09 -0.19
C ALA A 237 6.59 19.13 1.01
N PRO A 238 7.22 19.52 2.14
CA PRO A 238 7.18 18.73 3.36
C PRO A 238 5.74 18.58 3.85
N THR A 239 5.25 17.35 3.85
CA THR A 239 3.88 17.03 4.24
C THR A 239 3.75 16.83 5.74
N LEU A 240 2.50 16.87 6.27
CA LEU A 240 2.23 16.48 7.67
C LEU A 240 2.80 15.08 7.97
N ARG A 241 2.83 14.18 6.99
CA ARG A 241 3.42 12.85 7.10
C ARG A 241 4.91 12.90 7.46
N ALA A 242 5.69 13.80 6.87
CA ALA A 242 7.11 13.94 7.18
C ALA A 242 7.35 14.32 8.66
N LYS A 243 6.55 15.27 9.18
CA LYS A 243 6.62 15.69 10.59
C LYS A 243 6.20 14.57 11.54
N VAL A 244 5.15 13.83 11.20
CA VAL A 244 4.68 12.69 11.99
C VAL A 244 5.72 11.56 11.98
N ARG A 245 6.34 11.27 10.83
CA ARG A 245 7.42 10.27 10.71
C ARG A 245 8.59 10.61 11.64
N GLU A 246 9.05 11.85 11.65
CA GLU A 246 10.14 12.29 12.53
C GLU A 246 9.78 12.12 14.01
N LEU A 247 8.56 12.52 14.41
CA LEU A 247 8.07 12.35 15.79
C LEU A 247 8.07 10.87 16.20
N LEU A 248 7.51 10.00 15.37
CA LEU A 248 7.41 8.56 15.63
C LEU A 248 8.78 7.90 15.69
N TYR A 249 9.71 8.30 14.83
CA TYR A 249 11.08 7.82 14.86
C TYR A 249 11.79 8.18 16.19
N ARG A 250 11.64 9.41 16.68
CA ARG A 250 12.17 9.82 17.98
C ARG A 250 11.54 9.04 19.12
N LEU A 251 10.23 8.81 19.06
CA LEU A 251 9.50 8.03 20.06
C LEU A 251 9.99 6.58 20.13
N GLU A 252 10.12 5.91 18.98
CA GLU A 252 10.58 4.53 18.91
C GLU A 252 12.03 4.39 19.41
N ASN A 253 12.91 5.34 19.08
CA ASN A 253 14.29 5.34 19.57
C ASN A 253 14.38 5.51 21.09
N SER A 254 13.50 6.30 21.71
CA SER A 254 13.48 6.51 23.16
C SER A 254 12.72 5.40 23.90
N SER A 255 11.78 4.73 23.25
CA SER A 255 10.94 3.67 23.82
C SER A 255 10.71 2.56 22.82
N PRO A 256 11.66 1.64 22.62
CA PRO A 256 11.55 0.55 21.66
C PRO A 256 10.24 -0.24 21.81
N GLY A 257 9.59 -0.54 20.70
CA GLY A 257 8.27 -1.16 20.67
C GLY A 257 7.09 -0.18 20.79
N ALA A 258 7.34 1.13 20.85
CA ALA A 258 6.28 2.13 20.94
C ALA A 258 5.33 2.08 19.73
N LEU A 259 5.87 1.90 18.51
CA LEU A 259 5.04 1.80 17.30
C LEU A 259 4.12 0.57 17.31
N LEU A 260 4.59 -0.57 17.81
CA LEU A 260 3.75 -1.76 17.94
C LEU A 260 2.61 -1.54 18.93
N ARG A 261 2.91 -0.92 20.09
CA ARG A 261 1.88 -0.58 21.08
C ARG A 261 0.86 0.44 20.55
N LEU A 262 1.31 1.44 19.78
CA LEU A 262 0.41 2.40 19.12
C LEU A 262 -0.46 1.72 18.07
N LEU A 263 0.09 0.82 17.27
CA LEU A 263 -0.70 0.04 16.30
C LEU A 263 -1.80 -0.74 16.99
N GLU A 264 -1.48 -1.47 18.07
CA GLU A 264 -2.44 -2.27 18.85
C GLU A 264 -3.52 -1.41 19.49
N PHE A 265 -3.15 -0.26 20.03
CA PHE A 265 -4.10 0.70 20.58
C PHE A 265 -5.06 1.22 19.51
N PHE A 266 -4.55 1.65 18.36
CA PHE A 266 -5.39 2.15 17.26
C PHE A 266 -6.27 1.05 16.65
N ASP A 267 -5.79 -0.18 16.55
CA ASP A 267 -6.59 -1.32 16.09
C ASP A 267 -7.77 -1.58 17.04
N SER A 268 -7.52 -1.54 18.34
CA SER A 268 -8.57 -1.70 19.36
C SER A 268 -9.59 -0.56 19.27
N LEU A 269 -9.13 0.68 19.13
CA LEU A 269 -10.01 1.85 18.97
C LEU A 269 -10.84 1.78 17.69
N ALA A 270 -10.25 1.36 16.58
CA ALA A 270 -10.95 1.19 15.30
C ALA A 270 -12.02 0.09 15.39
N GLU A 271 -11.72 -1.04 16.04
CA GLU A 271 -12.65 -2.14 16.22
C GLU A 271 -13.84 -1.74 17.13
N GLU A 272 -13.57 -1.02 18.22
CA GLU A 272 -14.62 -0.51 19.11
C GLU A 272 -15.56 0.45 18.36
N ARG A 273 -15.00 1.40 17.62
CA ARG A 273 -15.78 2.35 16.84
C ARG A 273 -16.55 1.71 15.69
N ARG A 274 -16.06 0.62 15.10
CA ARG A 274 -16.79 -0.14 14.07
C ARG A 274 -18.14 -0.63 14.55
N LYS A 275 -18.26 -1.02 15.81
CA LYS A 275 -19.52 -1.49 16.39
C LYS A 275 -20.61 -0.41 16.39
N GLU A 276 -20.21 0.86 16.42
CA GLU A 276 -21.12 2.02 16.37
C GLU A 276 -21.56 2.36 14.95
N PHE A 277 -20.73 2.00 13.94
CA PHE A 277 -21.04 2.25 12.53
C PHE A 277 -21.92 1.11 11.99
N LYS A 278 -23.23 1.34 11.91
CA LYS A 278 -24.12 0.48 11.13
C LYS A 278 -23.68 0.53 9.67
N GLU A 279 -23.30 -0.61 9.10
CA GLU A 279 -22.97 -0.74 7.69
C GLU A 279 -24.13 -0.23 6.84
N LYS A 280 -23.97 0.93 6.23
CA LYS A 280 -24.85 1.37 5.14
C LYS A 280 -24.51 0.51 3.93
N THR A 281 -25.49 -0.24 3.47
CA THR A 281 -25.32 -1.44 2.66
C THR A 281 -24.82 -1.24 1.23
N GLU A 282 -24.85 -0.04 0.64
CA GLU A 282 -24.25 0.20 -0.68
C GLU A 282 -23.87 1.66 -0.88
N LEU A 283 -22.66 1.88 -1.35
CA LEU A 283 -22.21 3.20 -1.79
C LEU A 283 -22.84 3.52 -3.16
N PRO A 284 -23.27 4.79 -3.41
CA PRO A 284 -23.72 5.21 -4.72
C PRO A 284 -22.60 5.06 -5.76
N ARG A 285 -22.99 4.95 -7.02
CA ARG A 285 -22.04 4.83 -8.15
C ARG A 285 -21.79 6.18 -8.81
N CYS A 286 -20.54 6.39 -9.20
CA CYS A 286 -20.13 7.56 -9.99
C CYS A 286 -20.81 7.53 -11.36
N LYS A 287 -21.50 8.59 -11.76
CA LYS A 287 -22.17 8.71 -13.06
C LYS A 287 -21.20 8.64 -14.26
N ILE A 288 -19.90 8.88 -14.05
CA ILE A 288 -18.89 8.89 -15.12
C ILE A 288 -18.19 7.53 -15.26
N CYS A 289 -17.68 6.97 -14.16
CA CYS A 289 -16.83 5.77 -14.21
C CYS A 289 -17.49 4.53 -13.59
N GLY A 290 -18.69 4.63 -13.02
CA GLY A 290 -19.38 3.49 -12.40
C GLY A 290 -18.80 3.03 -11.05
N GLU A 291 -17.66 3.56 -10.61
CA GLU A 291 -17.02 3.19 -9.35
C GLU A 291 -17.81 3.72 -8.14
N PRO A 292 -17.73 3.04 -6.99
CA PRO A 292 -18.36 3.54 -5.77
C PRO A 292 -17.86 4.92 -5.39
N THR A 293 -18.79 5.79 -4.96
CA THR A 293 -18.50 7.13 -4.47
C THR A 293 -19.13 7.36 -3.10
N SER A 294 -18.76 8.45 -2.44
CA SER A 294 -19.33 8.79 -1.13
C SER A 294 -20.80 9.24 -1.26
N TYR A 295 -21.59 9.03 -0.23
CA TYR A 295 -22.96 9.54 -0.17
C TYR A 295 -23.02 11.06 -0.42
N GLY A 296 -24.04 11.48 -1.14
CA GLY A 296 -24.23 12.89 -1.52
C GLY A 296 -23.39 13.35 -2.70
N ARG A 297 -22.61 12.44 -3.35
CA ARG A 297 -21.81 12.77 -4.54
C ARG A 297 -22.32 12.03 -5.77
N GLU A 298 -22.54 12.74 -6.85
CA GLU A 298 -22.91 12.17 -8.15
C GLU A 298 -21.70 11.59 -8.90
N ILE A 299 -20.52 12.18 -8.70
CA ILE A 299 -19.27 11.77 -9.32
C ILE A 299 -18.18 11.52 -8.25
N CYS A 300 -17.31 10.55 -8.51
CA CYS A 300 -16.22 10.23 -7.58
C CYS A 300 -15.13 11.32 -7.61
N LYS A 301 -14.29 11.35 -6.55
CA LYS A 301 -13.23 12.36 -6.43
C LYS A 301 -12.24 12.35 -7.60
N ASN A 302 -11.93 11.18 -8.17
CA ASN A 302 -11.01 11.07 -9.31
C ASN A 302 -11.59 11.74 -10.56
N CYS A 303 -12.86 11.46 -10.87
CA CYS A 303 -13.54 12.10 -12.01
C CYS A 303 -13.68 13.60 -11.81
N GLU A 304 -14.06 14.05 -10.60
CA GLU A 304 -14.13 15.48 -10.27
C GLU A 304 -12.79 16.18 -10.46
N LEU A 305 -11.69 15.58 -10.00
CA LEU A 305 -10.35 16.14 -10.14
C LEU A 305 -9.95 16.33 -11.61
N LEU A 306 -10.21 15.32 -12.47
CA LEU A 306 -9.93 15.43 -13.91
C LEU A 306 -10.77 16.54 -14.55
N LEU A 307 -12.09 16.51 -14.35
CA LEU A 307 -12.98 17.52 -14.94
C LEU A 307 -12.63 18.94 -14.50
N SER A 308 -12.34 19.13 -13.21
CA SER A 308 -11.91 20.44 -12.69
C SER A 308 -10.57 20.90 -13.30
N SER A 309 -9.72 19.95 -13.69
CA SER A 309 -8.47 20.22 -14.41
C SER A 309 -8.66 20.41 -15.92
N GLY A 310 -9.90 20.36 -16.43
CA GLY A 310 -10.19 20.43 -17.86
C GLY A 310 -9.85 19.15 -18.65
N LEU A 311 -9.69 18.02 -17.94
CA LEU A 311 -9.37 16.71 -18.51
C LEU A 311 -10.59 15.80 -18.47
N TYR A 312 -10.73 14.92 -19.48
CA TYR A 312 -11.84 13.99 -19.56
C TYR A 312 -11.31 12.54 -19.50
N PRO A 313 -11.76 11.71 -18.54
CA PRO A 313 -11.22 10.37 -18.38
C PRO A 313 -11.53 9.47 -19.57
N LYS A 314 -10.53 8.74 -20.06
CA LYS A 314 -10.66 7.82 -21.21
C LYS A 314 -11.76 6.77 -21.01
N TYR A 315 -11.97 6.30 -19.80
CA TYR A 315 -12.98 5.29 -19.44
C TYR A 315 -14.42 5.85 -19.38
N ALA A 316 -14.63 7.16 -19.51
CA ALA A 316 -15.96 7.75 -19.48
C ALA A 316 -16.83 7.31 -20.66
N HIS A 317 -16.22 7.00 -21.80
CA HIS A 317 -16.93 6.55 -23.01
C HIS A 317 -17.42 5.10 -22.94
N GLN A 318 -16.99 4.31 -21.96
CA GLN A 318 -17.35 2.90 -21.82
C GLN A 318 -18.64 2.68 -21.01
N ASN A 319 -19.12 3.68 -20.27
CA ASN A 319 -20.21 3.55 -19.30
C ASN A 319 -21.38 4.55 -19.49
N LEU A 320 -21.34 5.39 -20.51
CA LEU A 320 -22.51 6.20 -20.87
C LEU A 320 -23.43 5.36 -21.75
N PRO A 321 -24.71 5.17 -21.40
CA PRO A 321 -25.69 4.65 -22.34
C PRO A 321 -25.66 5.60 -23.53
N MET A 322 -25.44 5.08 -24.73
CA MET A 322 -25.64 5.83 -25.96
C MET A 322 -27.11 6.26 -25.95
N SER A 323 -27.32 7.55 -25.77
CA SER A 323 -28.62 8.22 -25.91
C SER A 323 -29.07 8.23 -27.36
#